data_6af9e0e317899b1f0fa2be75bc107d90
#
_entry.id   6af9e0e317899b1f0fa2be75bc107d90
#
_cell.length_a   1.000
_cell.length_b   1.000
_cell.length_c   1.000
_cell.angle_alpha   90.00
_cell.angle_beta   90.00
_cell.angle_gamma   90.00
#
_symmetry.space_group_name_H-M   'P 1'
#
loop_
_entity.id
_entity.type
_entity.pdbx_description
1 polymer ?
#
loop_
_entity_poly.entity_id
_entity_poly.type
_entity_poly.pdbx_seq_one_letter_code
_entity_poly.pdbx_strand_id
1 'polypeptide(L)'
;MVEKAEKNNTENQKMEELLKIVQQYTEDDFQKIISEKKDFFFLYHLSPMRRNILEWYPFKKDAKVLEIDAECGGVTGCIADKVLQVTSLENNDLQRQINECRNSKKENLRVFTGTYDKMENELERDYDYIVMVGSFAKAPDYFADEKPYHTFIKSAFNHLKDGGEILIACDNRIGMKYWSGCQEELYSDYFIGIQDYIGFDNHKMRNFSKKE
;
A
#
# COMPACT_ATOMS: atom_id res chain seq x y z
N MET A 1 8.30 -22.56 -12.43
CA MET A 1 8.27 -21.44 -13.42
C MET A 1 6.91 -21.28 -14.05
N VAL A 2 6.22 -22.31 -14.48
CA VAL A 2 4.87 -22.26 -15.12
C VAL A 2 3.83 -21.70 -14.14
N GLU A 3 3.73 -22.22 -12.92
CA GLU A 3 2.78 -21.75 -11.89
C GLU A 3 2.94 -20.26 -11.54
N LYS A 4 4.16 -19.75 -11.50
CA LYS A 4 4.42 -18.32 -11.22
C LYS A 4 3.99 -17.43 -12.38
N ALA A 5 4.11 -17.91 -13.62
CA ALA A 5 3.65 -17.20 -14.81
C ALA A 5 2.12 -17.18 -14.90
N GLU A 6 1.45 -18.27 -14.55
CA GLU A 6 -0.01 -18.36 -14.50
C GLU A 6 -0.60 -17.48 -13.39
N LYS A 7 0.01 -17.45 -12.20
CA LYS A 7 -0.40 -16.58 -11.09
C LYS A 7 -0.26 -15.10 -11.46
N ASN A 8 0.86 -14.70 -12.06
CA ASN A 8 1.06 -13.32 -12.52
C ASN A 8 0.06 -12.91 -13.61
N ASN A 9 -0.29 -13.83 -14.52
CA ASN A 9 -1.28 -13.56 -15.57
C ASN A 9 -2.69 -13.35 -14.97
N THR A 10 -3.04 -14.16 -13.98
CA THR A 10 -4.33 -14.03 -13.27
C THR A 10 -4.41 -12.72 -12.47
N GLU A 11 -3.32 -12.32 -11.82
CA GLU A 11 -3.26 -11.07 -11.06
C GLU A 11 -3.37 -9.85 -11.99
N ASN A 12 -2.66 -9.84 -13.11
CA ASN A 12 -2.77 -8.78 -14.11
C ASN A 12 -4.19 -8.65 -14.67
N GLN A 13 -4.87 -9.78 -14.95
CA GLN A 13 -6.27 -9.77 -15.39
C GLN A 13 -7.20 -9.15 -14.34
N LYS A 14 -7.01 -9.49 -13.06
CA LYS A 14 -7.79 -8.89 -11.97
C LYS A 14 -7.53 -7.38 -11.83
N MET A 15 -6.30 -6.94 -12.03
CA MET A 15 -5.94 -5.51 -12.03
C MET A 15 -6.59 -4.75 -13.18
N GLU A 16 -6.61 -5.32 -14.39
CA GLU A 16 -7.33 -4.74 -15.53
C GLU A 16 -8.84 -4.67 -15.28
N GLU A 17 -9.39 -5.69 -14.64
CA GLU A 17 -10.79 -5.70 -14.24
C GLU A 17 -11.08 -4.65 -13.17
N LEU A 18 -10.19 -4.48 -12.19
CA LEU A 18 -10.28 -3.45 -11.18
C LEU A 18 -10.28 -2.04 -11.81
N LEU A 19 -9.42 -1.80 -12.82
CA LEU A 19 -9.44 -0.54 -13.56
C LEU A 19 -10.80 -0.27 -14.21
N LYS A 20 -11.40 -1.27 -14.87
CA LYS A 20 -12.74 -1.14 -15.47
C LYS A 20 -13.81 -0.82 -14.42
N ILE A 21 -13.70 -1.45 -13.25
CA ILE A 21 -14.64 -1.21 -12.14
C ILE A 21 -14.56 0.24 -11.68
N VAL A 22 -13.37 0.76 -11.38
CA VAL A 22 -13.23 2.14 -10.88
C VAL A 22 -13.51 3.21 -11.95
N GLN A 23 -13.48 2.85 -13.23
CA GLN A 23 -13.91 3.71 -14.34
C GLN A 23 -15.43 3.78 -14.50
N GLN A 24 -16.15 2.71 -14.17
CA GLN A 24 -17.58 2.57 -14.45
C GLN A 24 -18.46 2.81 -13.22
N TYR A 25 -17.93 2.58 -12.02
CA TYR A 25 -18.67 2.57 -10.77
C TYR A 25 -18.07 3.55 -9.75
N THR A 26 -18.90 3.98 -8.82
CA THR A 26 -18.50 4.83 -7.70
C THR A 26 -18.29 3.99 -6.44
N GLU A 27 -17.74 4.59 -5.39
CA GLU A 27 -17.52 3.90 -4.11
C GLU A 27 -18.82 3.33 -3.49
N ASP A 28 -19.97 3.95 -3.77
CA ASP A 28 -21.28 3.49 -3.31
C ASP A 28 -21.67 2.12 -3.89
N ASP A 29 -21.15 1.80 -5.08
CA ASP A 29 -21.41 0.53 -5.78
C ASP A 29 -20.48 -0.60 -5.34
N PHE A 30 -19.33 -0.28 -4.73
CA PHE A 30 -18.26 -1.24 -4.46
C PHE A 30 -18.69 -2.37 -3.54
N GLN A 31 -19.54 -2.13 -2.56
CA GLN A 31 -20.03 -3.18 -1.66
C GLN A 31 -20.82 -4.26 -2.41
N LYS A 32 -21.61 -3.86 -3.40
CA LYS A 32 -22.35 -4.80 -4.26
C LYS A 32 -21.38 -5.63 -5.10
N ILE A 33 -20.40 -4.98 -5.74
CA ILE A 33 -19.38 -5.65 -6.57
C ILE A 33 -18.60 -6.68 -5.75
N ILE A 34 -18.15 -6.31 -4.54
CA ILE A 34 -17.45 -7.22 -3.63
C ILE A 34 -18.30 -8.46 -3.35
N SER A 35 -19.59 -8.29 -3.07
CA SER A 35 -20.50 -9.39 -2.76
C SER A 35 -20.77 -10.31 -3.96
N GLU A 36 -20.74 -9.78 -5.17
CA GLU A 36 -20.90 -10.53 -6.42
C GLU A 36 -19.62 -11.30 -6.79
N LYS A 37 -18.47 -10.65 -6.68
CA LYS A 37 -17.17 -11.23 -7.02
C LYS A 37 -16.72 -12.34 -6.08
N LYS A 38 -16.99 -12.20 -4.78
CA LYS A 38 -16.57 -13.15 -3.72
C LYS A 38 -15.10 -13.53 -3.78
N ASP A 39 -14.26 -12.57 -4.16
CA ASP A 39 -12.83 -12.73 -4.32
C ASP A 39 -12.11 -11.74 -3.40
N PHE A 40 -11.10 -12.24 -2.66
CA PHE A 40 -10.35 -11.46 -1.70
C PHE A 40 -9.65 -10.26 -2.35
N PHE A 41 -9.17 -10.38 -3.59
CA PHE A 41 -8.53 -9.28 -4.31
C PHE A 41 -9.46 -8.06 -4.43
N PHE A 42 -10.73 -8.26 -4.83
CA PHE A 42 -11.69 -7.15 -4.93
C PHE A 42 -12.13 -6.64 -3.56
N LEU A 43 -12.26 -7.52 -2.56
CA LEU A 43 -12.50 -7.10 -1.19
C LEU A 43 -11.36 -6.19 -0.70
N TYR A 44 -10.11 -6.58 -0.92
CA TYR A 44 -8.94 -5.83 -0.50
C TYR A 44 -8.88 -4.45 -1.14
N HIS A 45 -9.04 -4.36 -2.46
CA HIS A 45 -8.91 -3.10 -3.18
C HIS A 45 -10.13 -2.18 -3.11
N LEU A 46 -11.35 -2.72 -3.01
CA LEU A 46 -12.58 -1.93 -3.08
C LEU A 46 -13.22 -1.65 -1.72
N SER A 47 -12.85 -2.38 -0.66
CA SER A 47 -13.48 -2.22 0.64
C SER A 47 -13.25 -0.82 1.24
N PRO A 48 -14.31 -0.09 1.61
CA PRO A 48 -14.17 1.18 2.30
C PRO A 48 -13.55 1.04 3.70
N MET A 49 -13.54 -0.18 4.26
CA MET A 49 -12.94 -0.46 5.57
C MET A 49 -11.43 -0.18 5.62
N ARG A 50 -10.74 -0.18 4.48
CA ARG A 50 -9.31 0.18 4.43
C ARG A 50 -9.05 1.61 4.90
N ARG A 51 -10.00 2.52 4.73
CA ARG A 51 -9.88 3.91 5.21
C ARG A 51 -9.69 3.98 6.72
N ASN A 52 -10.21 3.02 7.49
CA ASN A 52 -10.07 2.97 8.94
C ASN A 52 -8.61 2.94 9.41
N ILE A 53 -7.67 2.57 8.54
CA ILE A 53 -6.23 2.57 8.86
C ILE A 53 -5.74 3.99 9.15
N LEU A 54 -6.25 5.01 8.43
CA LEU A 54 -5.78 6.39 8.49
C LEU A 54 -6.88 7.43 8.80
N GLU A 55 -8.15 7.05 8.73
CA GLU A 55 -9.25 8.00 8.89
C GLU A 55 -9.29 8.64 10.27
N TRP A 56 -8.87 7.94 11.29
CA TRP A 56 -8.78 8.43 12.68
C TRP A 56 -7.60 9.38 12.91
N TYR A 57 -6.58 9.39 12.01
CA TYR A 57 -5.38 10.19 12.22
C TYR A 57 -5.65 11.68 11.98
N PRO A 58 -5.21 12.57 12.90
CA PRO A 58 -5.48 14.00 12.84
C PRO A 58 -4.46 14.75 11.98
N PHE A 59 -4.44 14.50 10.68
CA PHE A 59 -3.58 15.24 9.75
C PHE A 59 -3.81 16.76 9.87
N LYS A 60 -2.73 17.55 9.73
CA LYS A 60 -2.83 19.00 9.60
C LYS A 60 -3.40 19.36 8.22
N LYS A 61 -4.32 20.32 8.18
CA LYS A 61 -5.01 20.69 6.93
C LYS A 61 -4.10 21.30 5.87
N ASP A 62 -3.03 21.98 6.28
CA ASP A 62 -2.02 22.62 5.44
C ASP A 62 -0.83 21.69 5.13
N ALA A 63 -0.93 20.42 5.45
CA ALA A 63 0.14 19.46 5.29
C ALA A 63 0.35 19.00 3.85
N LYS A 64 1.61 18.69 3.53
CA LYS A 64 2.02 17.91 2.37
C LYS A 64 2.30 16.47 2.79
N VAL A 65 1.74 15.52 2.08
CA VAL A 65 1.87 14.08 2.35
C VAL A 65 2.52 13.37 1.18
N LEU A 66 3.50 12.51 1.47
CA LEU A 66 4.02 11.52 0.54
C LEU A 66 3.44 10.15 0.93
N GLU A 67 2.73 9.52 0.02
CA GLU A 67 2.23 8.14 0.15
C GLU A 67 3.07 7.21 -0.71
N ILE A 68 3.71 6.21 -0.09
CA ILE A 68 4.63 5.30 -0.77
C ILE A 68 3.96 3.95 -1.01
N ASP A 69 3.88 3.53 -2.28
CA ASP A 69 3.23 2.30 -2.73
C ASP A 69 1.76 2.24 -2.28
N ALA A 70 0.94 3.11 -2.89
CA ALA A 70 -0.46 3.33 -2.49
C ALA A 70 -1.41 2.17 -2.84
N GLU A 71 -0.92 1.16 -3.56
CA GLU A 71 -1.67 -0.06 -3.92
C GLU A 71 -3.08 0.25 -4.48
N CYS A 72 -3.11 0.96 -5.61
CA CYS A 72 -4.33 1.37 -6.30
C CYS A 72 -5.20 2.40 -5.53
N GLY A 73 -4.59 3.17 -4.65
CA GLY A 73 -5.22 4.34 -4.04
C GLY A 73 -6.34 4.05 -3.04
N GLY A 74 -6.32 2.88 -2.41
CA GLY A 74 -7.38 2.46 -1.48
C GLY A 74 -7.56 3.37 -0.25
N VAL A 75 -6.50 4.06 0.18
CA VAL A 75 -6.52 5.02 1.29
C VAL A 75 -6.18 6.44 0.85
N THR A 76 -5.66 6.63 -0.36
CA THR A 76 -5.22 7.92 -0.92
C THR A 76 -6.32 8.99 -0.82
N GLY A 77 -7.55 8.64 -1.18
CA GLY A 77 -8.68 9.57 -1.15
C GLY A 77 -8.97 10.12 0.25
N CYS A 78 -8.88 9.29 1.29
CA CYS A 78 -9.13 9.75 2.65
C CYS A 78 -7.99 10.62 3.21
N ILE A 79 -6.76 10.46 2.72
CA ILE A 79 -5.66 11.38 3.01
C ILE A 79 -5.93 12.72 2.32
N ALA A 80 -6.23 12.69 1.01
CA ALA A 80 -6.48 13.89 0.19
C ALA A 80 -7.63 14.74 0.73
N ASP A 81 -8.64 14.14 1.36
CA ASP A 81 -9.74 14.87 2.00
C ASP A 81 -9.32 15.73 3.20
N LYS A 82 -8.14 15.46 3.76
CA LYS A 82 -7.70 16.05 5.04
C LYS A 82 -6.56 17.03 4.92
N VAL A 83 -5.79 16.98 3.82
CA VAL A 83 -4.51 17.70 3.71
C VAL A 83 -4.47 18.65 2.51
N LEU A 84 -3.46 19.50 2.46
CA LEU A 84 -3.25 20.45 1.37
C LEU A 84 -2.85 19.77 0.07
N GLN A 85 -1.93 18.80 0.14
CA GLN A 85 -1.38 18.13 -1.03
C GLN A 85 -0.98 16.68 -0.71
N VAL A 86 -1.27 15.77 -1.65
CA VAL A 86 -0.80 14.38 -1.63
C VAL A 86 0.04 14.12 -2.87
N THR A 87 1.25 13.60 -2.64
CA THR A 87 2.08 12.96 -3.66
C THR A 87 2.00 11.46 -3.40
N SER A 88 1.46 10.68 -4.35
CA SER A 88 1.28 9.24 -4.21
C SER A 88 2.15 8.51 -5.22
N LEU A 89 2.86 7.48 -4.79
CA LEU A 89 3.67 6.61 -5.64
C LEU A 89 2.97 5.28 -5.86
N GLU A 90 2.95 4.83 -7.10
CA GLU A 90 2.47 3.50 -7.51
C GLU A 90 3.57 2.76 -8.26
N ASN A 91 3.72 1.47 -8.01
CA ASN A 91 4.82 0.68 -8.54
C ASN A 91 4.77 0.48 -10.06
N ASN A 92 3.60 0.59 -10.66
CA ASN A 92 3.40 0.44 -12.11
C ASN A 92 2.28 1.34 -12.63
N ASP A 93 2.23 1.49 -13.95
CA ASP A 93 1.29 2.38 -14.63
C ASP A 93 -0.18 1.97 -14.48
N LEU A 94 -0.46 0.68 -14.37
CA LEU A 94 -1.83 0.18 -14.18
C LEU A 94 -2.37 0.57 -12.79
N GLN A 95 -1.57 0.42 -11.75
CA GLN A 95 -1.93 0.88 -10.40
C GLN A 95 -2.12 2.40 -10.36
N ARG A 96 -1.24 3.17 -11.02
CA ARG A 96 -1.39 4.62 -11.15
C ARG A 96 -2.72 4.99 -11.78
N GLN A 97 -3.08 4.38 -12.93
CA GLN A 97 -4.35 4.64 -13.60
C GLN A 97 -5.56 4.34 -12.71
N ILE A 98 -5.50 3.23 -11.94
CA ILE A 98 -6.57 2.87 -11.00
C ILE A 98 -6.70 3.93 -9.91
N ASN A 99 -5.58 4.36 -9.32
CA ASN A 99 -5.56 5.38 -8.27
C ASN A 99 -6.11 6.73 -8.80
N GLU A 100 -5.64 7.18 -9.96
CA GLU A 100 -6.12 8.43 -10.60
C GLU A 100 -7.61 8.38 -10.92
N CYS A 101 -8.10 7.27 -11.49
CA CYS A 101 -9.53 7.11 -11.79
C CYS A 101 -10.38 7.13 -10.52
N ARG A 102 -9.98 6.36 -9.51
CA ARG A 102 -10.67 6.26 -8.23
C ARG A 102 -10.75 7.58 -7.50
N ASN A 103 -9.67 8.33 -7.52
CA ASN A 103 -9.52 9.59 -6.81
C ASN A 103 -9.62 10.83 -7.73
N SER A 104 -10.24 10.70 -8.90
CA SER A 104 -10.29 11.73 -9.95
C SER A 104 -10.90 13.07 -9.51
N LYS A 105 -11.68 13.08 -8.42
CA LYS A 105 -12.26 14.31 -7.84
C LYS A 105 -11.31 15.06 -6.88
N LYS A 106 -10.10 14.54 -6.63
CA LYS A 106 -9.12 15.11 -5.71
C LYS A 106 -8.12 15.98 -6.47
N GLU A 107 -8.36 17.29 -6.50
CA GLU A 107 -7.52 18.25 -7.22
C GLU A 107 -6.13 18.43 -6.58
N ASN A 108 -6.00 18.08 -5.30
CA ASN A 108 -4.77 18.16 -4.52
C ASN A 108 -3.92 16.88 -4.55
N LEU A 109 -4.27 15.90 -5.39
CA LEU A 109 -3.55 14.64 -5.56
C LEU A 109 -2.68 14.64 -6.81
N ARG A 110 -1.44 14.17 -6.68
CA ARG A 110 -0.54 13.85 -7.79
C ARG A 110 -0.09 12.41 -7.65
N VAL A 111 -0.28 11.60 -8.68
CA VAL A 111 0.11 10.18 -8.68
C VAL A 111 1.24 9.97 -9.68
N PHE A 112 2.31 9.34 -9.25
CA PHE A 112 3.49 9.02 -10.05
C PHE A 112 3.68 7.51 -10.16
N THR A 113 4.25 7.07 -11.28
CA THR A 113 4.66 5.68 -11.48
C THR A 113 6.14 5.51 -11.18
N GLY A 114 6.46 4.60 -10.30
CA GLY A 114 7.82 4.20 -9.98
C GLY A 114 7.95 3.68 -8.56
N THR A 115 8.84 2.71 -8.38
CA THR A 115 9.20 2.24 -7.05
C THR A 115 9.95 3.32 -6.29
N TYR A 116 9.82 3.34 -4.97
CA TYR A 116 10.36 4.41 -4.13
C TYR A 116 11.88 4.62 -4.34
N ASP A 117 12.66 3.54 -4.42
CA ASP A 117 14.11 3.58 -4.66
C ASP A 117 14.51 4.30 -5.96
N LYS A 118 13.67 4.21 -6.99
CA LYS A 118 13.90 4.87 -8.29
C LYS A 118 13.45 6.32 -8.29
N MET A 119 12.38 6.61 -7.56
CA MET A 119 11.77 7.93 -7.51
C MET A 119 12.38 8.83 -6.43
N GLU A 120 13.14 8.31 -5.46
CA GLU A 120 13.65 9.02 -4.30
C GLU A 120 14.29 10.37 -4.65
N ASN A 121 15.13 10.40 -5.68
CA ASN A 121 15.82 11.61 -6.09
C ASN A 121 14.96 12.68 -6.78
N GLU A 122 13.76 12.30 -7.21
CA GLU A 122 12.79 13.20 -7.86
C GLU A 122 11.76 13.77 -6.89
N LEU A 123 11.69 13.21 -5.67
CA LEU A 123 10.74 13.62 -4.64
C LEU A 123 11.17 14.93 -3.96
N GLU A 124 10.18 15.71 -3.54
CA GLU A 124 10.38 16.89 -2.70
C GLU A 124 10.93 16.49 -1.33
N ARG A 125 11.50 17.45 -0.59
CA ARG A 125 12.10 17.24 0.74
C ARG A 125 11.45 18.13 1.80
N ASP A 126 10.14 18.31 1.69
CA ASP A 126 9.38 19.21 2.55
C ASP A 126 8.01 18.65 2.94
N TYR A 127 7.91 17.31 3.03
CA TYR A 127 6.68 16.65 3.47
C TYR A 127 6.49 16.76 4.98
N ASP A 128 5.25 16.99 5.41
CA ASP A 128 4.84 16.95 6.81
C ASP A 128 4.62 15.52 7.28
N TYR A 129 4.15 14.66 6.36
CA TYR A 129 3.90 13.25 6.64
C TYR A 129 4.38 12.36 5.50
N ILE A 130 4.92 11.20 5.87
CA ILE A 130 5.16 10.09 4.93
C ILE A 130 4.31 8.91 5.39
N VAL A 131 3.49 8.37 4.48
CA VAL A 131 2.56 7.28 4.74
C VAL A 131 3.02 6.02 4.02
N MET A 132 3.13 4.93 4.77
CA MET A 132 3.53 3.60 4.30
C MET A 132 2.51 2.56 4.79
N VAL A 133 1.52 2.24 3.94
CA VAL A 133 0.52 1.20 4.25
C VAL A 133 0.89 -0.07 3.51
N GLY A 134 1.48 -1.04 4.22
CA GLY A 134 1.99 -2.29 3.65
C GLY A 134 3.38 -2.18 3.01
N SER A 135 3.76 -1.04 2.48
CA SER A 135 5.02 -0.86 1.73
C SER A 135 6.27 -1.05 2.58
N PHE A 136 6.23 -0.70 3.87
CA PHE A 136 7.38 -0.89 4.76
C PHE A 136 7.78 -2.37 4.90
N ALA A 137 6.83 -3.28 4.93
CA ALA A 137 7.11 -4.72 5.01
C ALA A 137 7.87 -5.23 3.77
N LYS A 138 7.77 -4.52 2.64
CA LYS A 138 8.43 -4.83 1.36
C LYS A 138 9.78 -4.12 1.20
N ALA A 139 10.38 -3.54 2.25
CA ALA A 139 11.64 -2.81 2.18
C ALA A 139 12.77 -3.54 1.40
N PRO A 140 12.94 -4.88 1.50
CA PRO A 140 13.92 -5.62 0.69
C PRO A 140 13.67 -5.62 -0.83
N ASP A 141 12.49 -5.22 -1.29
CA ASP A 141 12.21 -5.05 -2.72
C ASP A 141 12.73 -3.72 -3.25
N TYR A 142 12.86 -2.72 -2.38
CA TYR A 142 13.38 -1.40 -2.71
C TYR A 142 14.89 -1.28 -2.47
N PHE A 143 15.41 -1.94 -1.42
CA PHE A 143 16.79 -1.81 -0.99
C PHE A 143 17.45 -3.18 -0.84
N ALA A 144 18.42 -3.46 -1.72
CA ALA A 144 19.16 -4.72 -1.75
C ALA A 144 20.42 -4.65 -0.87
N ASP A 145 20.28 -4.21 0.39
CA ASP A 145 21.37 -4.12 1.36
C ASP A 145 21.14 -5.02 2.59
N GLU A 146 22.09 -5.04 3.53
CA GLU A 146 22.00 -5.88 4.73
C GLU A 146 20.93 -5.42 5.73
N LYS A 147 20.47 -4.16 5.65
CA LYS A 147 19.53 -3.54 6.58
C LYS A 147 18.43 -2.74 5.86
N PRO A 148 17.68 -3.37 4.95
CA PRO A 148 16.77 -2.65 4.05
C PRO A 148 15.72 -1.82 4.78
N TYR A 149 15.21 -2.27 5.91
CA TYR A 149 14.24 -1.54 6.73
C TYR A 149 14.83 -0.25 7.32
N HIS A 150 16.08 -0.33 7.80
CA HIS A 150 16.78 0.84 8.32
C HIS A 150 17.09 1.84 7.19
N THR A 151 17.54 1.34 6.05
CA THR A 151 17.83 2.17 4.87
C THR A 151 16.56 2.86 4.39
N PHE A 152 15.43 2.16 4.34
CA PHE A 152 14.15 2.73 3.95
C PHE A 152 13.71 3.87 4.88
N ILE A 153 13.72 3.64 6.19
CA ILE A 153 13.36 4.69 7.17
C ILE A 153 14.30 5.88 7.05
N LYS A 154 15.61 5.64 6.96
CA LYS A 154 16.61 6.71 6.84
C LYS A 154 16.42 7.53 5.56
N SER A 155 16.15 6.87 4.44
CA SER A 155 15.85 7.55 3.18
C SER A 155 14.57 8.37 3.30
N ALA A 156 13.49 7.79 3.83
CA ALA A 156 12.23 8.50 4.03
C ALA A 156 12.40 9.76 4.92
N PHE A 157 13.21 9.68 5.97
CA PHE A 157 13.51 10.83 6.83
C PHE A 157 14.09 12.02 6.06
N ASN A 158 14.87 11.80 4.99
CA ASN A 158 15.45 12.85 4.19
C ASN A 158 14.41 13.70 3.42
N HIS A 159 13.19 13.20 3.32
CA HIS A 159 12.08 13.88 2.65
C HIS A 159 11.13 14.60 3.61
N LEU A 160 11.31 14.42 4.92
CA LEU A 160 10.50 15.10 5.93
C LEU A 160 11.01 16.51 6.22
N LYS A 161 10.10 17.39 6.55
CA LYS A 161 10.37 18.64 7.26
C LYS A 161 10.83 18.38 8.70
N ASP A 162 11.43 19.35 9.32
CA ASP A 162 11.67 19.35 10.76
C ASP A 162 10.35 19.18 11.52
N GLY A 163 10.28 18.15 12.36
CA GLY A 163 9.07 17.79 13.08
C GLY A 163 8.01 17.07 12.26
N GLY A 164 8.32 16.63 11.05
CA GLY A 164 7.47 15.75 10.24
C GLY A 164 7.41 14.32 10.81
N GLU A 165 6.41 13.55 10.40
CA GLU A 165 6.10 12.23 10.95
C GLU A 165 6.02 11.16 9.86
N ILE A 166 6.47 9.93 10.18
CA ILE A 166 6.27 8.75 9.33
C ILE A 166 5.16 7.90 9.94
N LEU A 167 4.12 7.62 9.16
CA LEU A 167 3.02 6.75 9.52
C LEU A 167 3.19 5.40 8.83
N ILE A 168 3.41 4.35 9.62
CA ILE A 168 3.61 3.00 9.12
C ILE A 168 2.45 2.11 9.57
N ALA A 169 1.77 1.50 8.62
CA ALA A 169 0.82 0.43 8.86
C ALA A 169 1.34 -0.86 8.23
N CYS A 170 1.58 -1.87 9.04
CA CYS A 170 2.04 -3.19 8.60
C CYS A 170 1.38 -4.29 9.44
N ASP A 171 1.45 -5.52 8.94
CA ASP A 171 0.95 -6.68 9.66
C ASP A 171 1.72 -6.90 10.96
N ASN A 172 0.96 -7.13 12.02
CA ASN A 172 1.54 -7.50 13.30
C ASN A 172 1.84 -9.01 13.28
N ARG A 173 3.10 -9.39 13.59
CA ARG A 173 3.55 -10.79 13.70
C ARG A 173 2.66 -11.64 14.60
N ILE A 174 2.09 -11.05 15.66
CA ILE A 174 1.17 -11.70 16.60
C ILE A 174 -0.25 -11.14 16.44
N GLY A 175 -0.64 -10.84 15.19
CA GLY A 175 -1.94 -10.24 14.88
C GLY A 175 -3.10 -11.21 14.94
N MET A 176 -4.30 -10.66 15.13
CA MET A 176 -5.55 -11.43 15.18
C MET A 176 -5.77 -12.30 13.93
N LYS A 177 -5.26 -11.89 12.76
CA LYS A 177 -5.41 -12.67 11.52
C LYS A 177 -4.85 -14.09 11.68
N TYR A 178 -3.72 -14.26 12.36
CA TYR A 178 -3.13 -15.58 12.58
C TYR A 178 -3.92 -16.41 13.60
N TRP A 179 -4.37 -15.78 14.67
CA TRP A 179 -5.16 -16.45 15.70
C TRP A 179 -6.56 -16.85 15.21
N SER A 180 -7.11 -16.14 14.25
CA SER A 180 -8.38 -16.50 13.61
C SER A 180 -8.27 -17.60 12.56
N GLY A 181 -7.05 -18.11 12.28
CA GLY A 181 -6.82 -19.14 11.27
C GLY A 181 -6.90 -18.62 9.83
N CYS A 182 -6.58 -17.34 9.61
CA CYS A 182 -6.43 -16.83 8.24
C CYS A 182 -5.15 -17.35 7.62
N GLN A 183 -5.23 -17.77 6.36
CA GLN A 183 -4.06 -18.09 5.55
C GLN A 183 -3.31 -16.83 5.16
N GLU A 184 -2.01 -16.97 4.93
CA GLU A 184 -1.21 -15.91 4.33
C GLU A 184 -1.50 -15.80 2.83
N GLU A 185 -1.80 -14.61 2.37
CA GLU A 185 -2.31 -14.37 1.02
C GLU A 185 -1.35 -14.80 -0.09
N LEU A 186 -0.06 -14.55 0.12
CA LEU A 186 0.97 -14.87 -0.87
C LEU A 186 1.27 -16.36 -0.98
N TYR A 187 1.13 -17.11 0.10
CA TYR A 187 1.59 -18.48 0.19
C TYR A 187 0.47 -19.49 0.40
N SER A 188 -0.76 -19.02 0.68
CA SER A 188 -1.93 -19.85 0.99
C SER A 188 -1.66 -20.87 2.12
N ASP A 189 -0.78 -20.53 3.05
CA ASP A 189 -0.39 -21.36 4.17
C ASP A 189 -0.65 -20.63 5.50
N TYR A 190 -0.65 -21.37 6.61
CA TYR A 190 -1.02 -20.85 7.92
C TYR A 190 0.21 -20.48 8.75
N PHE A 191 0.11 -19.41 9.53
CA PHE A 191 1.07 -19.02 10.56
C PHE A 191 2.49 -18.65 10.07
N ILE A 192 2.75 -18.65 8.77
CA ILE A 192 4.10 -18.37 8.24
C ILE A 192 4.60 -16.96 8.59
N GLY A 193 3.72 -15.97 8.63
CA GLY A 193 4.08 -14.63 9.05
C GLY A 193 4.48 -14.51 10.53
N ILE A 194 4.03 -15.43 11.41
CA ILE A 194 4.48 -15.51 12.81
C ILE A 194 5.95 -15.93 12.87
N GLN A 195 6.36 -16.80 11.96
CA GLN A 195 7.73 -17.33 11.86
C GLN A 195 8.63 -16.48 10.95
N ASP A 196 8.20 -15.27 10.61
CA ASP A 196 8.95 -14.36 9.74
C ASP A 196 9.26 -14.99 8.39
N TYR A 197 8.35 -15.84 7.90
CA TYR A 197 8.42 -16.55 6.62
C TYR A 197 9.65 -17.45 6.44
N ILE A 198 10.26 -17.92 7.52
CA ILE A 198 11.42 -18.84 7.49
C ILE A 198 11.06 -20.11 6.71
N GLY A 199 11.93 -20.49 5.77
CA GLY A 199 11.77 -21.68 4.94
C GLY A 199 11.03 -21.46 3.62
N PHE A 200 10.59 -20.24 3.34
CA PHE A 200 10.03 -19.88 2.05
C PHE A 200 11.12 -19.20 1.19
N ASP A 201 11.47 -19.83 0.07
CA ASP A 201 12.48 -19.31 -0.84
C ASP A 201 12.09 -17.94 -1.44
N ASN A 202 13.08 -17.05 -1.54
CA ASN A 202 12.94 -15.67 -2.04
C ASN A 202 11.99 -14.79 -1.22
N HIS A 203 11.84 -15.09 0.06
CA HIS A 203 11.02 -14.26 0.91
C HIS A 203 11.66 -12.87 1.12
N LYS A 204 10.90 -11.84 0.81
CA LYS A 204 11.31 -10.43 0.88
C LYS A 204 10.37 -9.59 1.75
N MET A 205 9.55 -10.22 2.56
CA MET A 205 8.64 -9.54 3.48
C MET A 205 8.97 -9.88 4.93
N ARG A 206 8.60 -8.99 5.83
CA ARG A 206 8.74 -9.20 7.27
C ARG A 206 7.52 -8.64 8.00
N ASN A 207 7.04 -9.40 8.98
CA ASN A 207 6.08 -8.91 9.94
C ASN A 207 6.78 -8.42 11.21
N PHE A 208 6.22 -7.40 11.83
CA PHE A 208 6.83 -6.76 13.00
C PHE A 208 5.99 -7.04 14.25
N SER A 209 6.65 -7.18 15.39
CA SER A 209 6.00 -7.13 16.70
C SER A 209 6.03 -5.71 17.25
N LYS A 210 5.22 -5.44 18.28
CA LYS A 210 5.21 -4.11 18.94
C LYS A 210 6.57 -3.70 19.51
N LYS A 211 7.49 -4.65 19.74
CA LYS A 211 8.81 -4.39 20.34
C LYS A 211 9.91 -4.13 19.33
N GLU A 212 9.69 -4.49 18.08
CA GLU A 212 10.62 -4.28 16.97
C GLU A 212 10.36 -2.95 16.29
#